data_3c73700339b902a88b8f007ed359dd37
#
_entry.id   3c73700339b902a88b8f007ed359dd37
#
_cell.length_a   1.000
_cell.length_b   1.000
_cell.length_c   1.000
_cell.angle_alpha   90.00
_cell.angle_beta   90.00
_cell.angle_gamma   90.00
#
_symmetry.space_group_name_H-M   'P 1'
#
loop_
_entity.id
_entity.type
_entity.pdbx_description
1 polymer ?
#
loop_
_entity_poly.entity_id
_entity_poly.type
_entity_poly.pdbx_seq_one_letter_code
_entity_poly.pdbx_strand_id
1 'polypeptide(L)'
;MGGDRDGNPNVTAEITRHVLLLSRWKATDLFLKDIQVLISELSMVEATPELRALAGEEGASEPYRFLMKKLRGQLMATQAWLEARLKGQRLPKPEGLLSQNEQLWEPLYACYKSLQACGMGIIANGELLDTLRRVKCFGVPLVRIDVRQESTRHTEALGELTRYLGIG
;
A
#
# COMPACT_ATOMS: atom_id res chain seq x y z
N MET A 1 2.83 11.41 -16.31
CA MET A 1 2.05 10.35 -16.97
C MET A 1 0.70 10.21 -16.29
N GLY A 2 -0.40 10.28 -17.05
CA GLY A 2 -1.78 10.03 -16.57
C GLY A 2 -2.43 11.09 -15.67
N GLY A 3 -1.73 12.12 -15.22
CA GLY A 3 -2.27 13.19 -14.38
C GLY A 3 -2.38 14.55 -15.10
N ASP A 4 -1.53 14.79 -16.05
CA ASP A 4 -1.49 16.07 -16.78
C ASP A 4 -2.46 16.02 -17.95
N ARG A 5 -3.59 16.70 -17.83
CA ARG A 5 -4.65 16.81 -18.83
C ARG A 5 -4.65 18.17 -19.52
N ASP A 6 -3.77 19.05 -19.11
CA ASP A 6 -3.67 20.42 -19.65
C ASP A 6 -3.18 20.34 -21.11
N GLY A 7 -4.05 20.67 -22.03
CA GLY A 7 -3.78 20.57 -23.46
C GLY A 7 -3.58 19.17 -24.04
N ASN A 8 -3.77 18.09 -23.27
CA ASN A 8 -3.60 16.72 -23.74
C ASN A 8 -4.93 15.93 -23.73
N PRO A 9 -5.64 15.84 -24.89
CA PRO A 9 -6.92 15.15 -24.98
C PRO A 9 -6.83 13.63 -24.72
N ASN A 10 -5.63 13.04 -24.80
CA ASN A 10 -5.42 11.61 -24.59
C ASN A 10 -5.37 11.23 -23.11
N VAL A 11 -5.21 12.17 -22.19
CA VAL A 11 -5.20 11.91 -20.73
C VAL A 11 -6.61 12.04 -20.17
N THR A 12 -7.41 11.01 -20.36
CA THR A 12 -8.78 10.93 -19.85
C THR A 12 -8.83 10.52 -18.37
N ALA A 13 -9.99 10.70 -17.72
CA ALA A 13 -10.22 10.23 -16.35
C ALA A 13 -10.00 8.70 -16.21
N GLU A 14 -10.35 7.95 -17.27
CA GLU A 14 -10.16 6.50 -17.33
C GLU A 14 -8.67 6.13 -17.34
N ILE A 15 -7.87 6.82 -18.15
CA ILE A 15 -6.42 6.63 -18.19
C ILE A 15 -5.79 6.96 -16.84
N THR A 16 -6.17 8.07 -16.20
CA THR A 16 -5.68 8.43 -14.86
C THR A 16 -6.01 7.32 -13.85
N ARG A 17 -7.23 6.82 -13.88
CA ARG A 17 -7.66 5.70 -13.01
C ARG A 17 -6.86 4.43 -13.27
N HIS A 18 -6.64 4.09 -14.54
CA HIS A 18 -5.86 2.92 -14.94
C HIS A 18 -4.41 3.02 -14.44
N VAL A 19 -3.76 4.16 -14.61
CA VAL A 19 -2.40 4.42 -14.12
C VAL A 19 -2.32 4.30 -12.60
N LEU A 20 -3.29 4.83 -11.85
CA LEU A 20 -3.33 4.69 -10.40
C LEU A 20 -3.49 3.22 -9.94
N LEU A 21 -4.35 2.45 -10.61
CA LEU A 21 -4.51 1.02 -10.32
C LEU A 21 -3.23 0.24 -10.63
N LEU A 22 -2.59 0.52 -11.77
CA LEU A 22 -1.36 -0.13 -12.19
C LEU A 22 -0.20 0.20 -11.23
N SER A 23 -0.09 1.46 -10.79
CA SER A 23 0.93 1.88 -9.81
C SER A 23 0.76 1.13 -8.49
N ARG A 24 -0.48 1.03 -7.99
CA ARG A 24 -0.76 0.27 -6.77
C ARG A 24 -0.48 -1.23 -6.92
N TRP A 25 -0.86 -1.81 -8.05
CA TRP A 25 -0.54 -3.20 -8.36
C TRP A 25 0.97 -3.42 -8.36
N LYS A 26 1.74 -2.51 -8.97
CA LYS A 26 3.20 -2.61 -8.99
C LYS A 26 3.83 -2.42 -7.60
N ALA A 27 3.31 -1.50 -6.79
CA ALA A 27 3.73 -1.37 -5.39
C ALA A 27 3.52 -2.69 -4.62
N THR A 28 2.34 -3.29 -4.77
CA THR A 28 2.00 -4.56 -4.12
C THR A 28 2.95 -5.69 -4.55
N ASP A 29 3.28 -5.78 -5.86
CA ASP A 29 4.24 -6.76 -6.40
C ASP A 29 5.64 -6.58 -5.78
N LEU A 30 6.10 -5.34 -5.63
CA LEU A 30 7.40 -5.05 -5.03
C LEU A 30 7.42 -5.39 -3.54
N PHE A 31 6.41 -4.96 -2.78
CA PHE A 31 6.33 -5.28 -1.34
C PHE A 31 6.14 -6.77 -1.08
N LEU A 32 5.47 -7.52 -1.96
CA LEU A 32 5.39 -8.98 -1.83
C LEU A 32 6.78 -9.63 -1.88
N LYS A 33 7.68 -9.13 -2.71
CA LYS A 33 9.07 -9.61 -2.79
C LYS A 33 9.84 -9.29 -1.50
N ASP A 34 9.73 -8.05 -1.01
CA ASP A 34 10.36 -7.63 0.24
C ASP A 34 9.85 -8.48 1.42
N ILE A 35 8.54 -8.65 1.55
CA ILE A 35 7.94 -9.47 2.62
C ILE A 35 8.34 -10.94 2.51
N GLN A 36 8.51 -11.48 1.30
CA GLN A 36 8.99 -12.85 1.13
C GLN A 36 10.43 -13.04 1.62
N VAL A 37 11.30 -12.05 1.41
CA VAL A 37 12.66 -12.05 1.98
C VAL A 37 12.58 -11.99 3.51
N LEU A 38 11.78 -11.08 4.07
CA LEU A 38 11.61 -10.95 5.52
C LEU A 38 11.05 -12.23 6.18
N ILE A 39 10.17 -12.98 5.51
CA ILE A 39 9.69 -14.27 6.01
C ILE A 39 10.85 -15.27 6.17
N SER A 40 11.83 -15.25 5.27
CA SER A 40 13.00 -16.15 5.37
C SER A 40 14.00 -15.71 6.42
N GLU A 41 14.19 -14.40 6.61
CA GLU A 41 15.18 -13.84 7.54
C GLU A 41 14.68 -13.77 8.99
N LEU A 42 13.40 -13.45 9.20
CA LEU A 42 12.84 -13.19 10.53
C LEU A 42 12.27 -14.45 11.20
N SER A 43 13.14 -15.38 11.58
CA SER A 43 12.76 -16.65 12.24
C SER A 43 12.98 -16.68 13.76
N MET A 44 13.24 -15.50 14.37
CA MET A 44 13.55 -15.40 15.77
C MET A 44 12.32 -15.64 16.64
N VAL A 45 12.58 -16.32 17.78
CA VAL A 45 11.56 -16.59 18.81
C VAL A 45 11.51 -15.48 19.87
N GLU A 46 12.69 -14.87 20.17
CA GLU A 46 12.78 -13.81 21.17
C GLU A 46 12.14 -12.52 20.63
N ALA A 47 11.14 -12.03 21.37
CA ALA A 47 10.36 -10.84 20.99
C ALA A 47 9.82 -10.15 22.23
N THR A 48 9.57 -8.84 22.12
CA THR A 48 8.97 -8.06 23.20
C THR A 48 7.52 -8.50 23.46
N PRO A 49 7.00 -8.26 24.69
CA PRO A 49 5.60 -8.58 25.02
C PRO A 49 4.59 -7.95 24.07
N GLU A 50 4.84 -6.72 23.61
CA GLU A 50 3.96 -5.99 22.68
C GLU A 50 3.89 -6.69 21.32
N LEU A 51 5.02 -7.17 20.78
CA LEU A 51 5.04 -7.90 19.53
C LEU A 51 4.35 -9.26 19.67
N ARG A 52 4.58 -9.96 20.80
CA ARG A 52 3.89 -11.23 21.10
C ARG A 52 2.37 -11.03 21.19
N ALA A 53 1.91 -9.95 21.83
CA ALA A 53 0.50 -9.61 21.90
C ALA A 53 -0.10 -9.35 20.52
N LEU A 54 0.65 -8.68 19.63
CA LEU A 54 0.24 -8.42 18.25
C LEU A 54 0.18 -9.71 17.40
N ALA A 55 1.09 -10.66 17.64
CA ALA A 55 1.11 -11.95 16.96
C ALA A 55 0.02 -12.91 17.48
N GLY A 56 -0.38 -12.76 18.75
CA GLY A 56 -1.37 -13.62 19.38
C GLY A 56 -0.86 -15.07 19.62
N GLU A 57 -1.76 -15.95 20.04
CA GLU A 57 -1.44 -17.35 20.31
C GLU A 57 -0.92 -18.10 19.09
N GLU A 58 -1.50 -17.84 17.93
CA GLU A 58 -1.11 -18.48 16.66
C GLU A 58 0.33 -18.12 16.25
N GLY A 59 0.82 -16.94 16.62
CA GLY A 59 2.16 -16.47 16.32
C GLY A 59 3.19 -16.71 17.43
N ALA A 60 2.83 -17.40 18.52
CA ALA A 60 3.66 -17.51 19.74
C ALA A 60 5.06 -18.12 19.49
N SER A 61 5.18 -19.07 18.56
CA SER A 61 6.45 -19.74 18.24
C SER A 61 7.40 -18.92 17.37
N GLU A 62 6.85 -18.15 16.41
CA GLU A 62 7.61 -17.34 15.45
C GLU A 62 6.90 -16.00 15.19
N PRO A 63 6.87 -15.07 16.17
CA PRO A 63 6.01 -13.89 16.13
C PRO A 63 6.30 -12.97 14.93
N TYR A 64 7.54 -12.77 14.58
CA TYR A 64 7.93 -11.96 13.43
C TYR A 64 7.45 -12.59 12.12
N ARG A 65 7.77 -13.87 11.92
CA ARG A 65 7.41 -14.60 10.70
C ARG A 65 5.90 -14.71 10.54
N PHE A 66 5.16 -14.89 11.62
CA PHE A 66 3.70 -14.91 11.63
C PHE A 66 3.12 -13.60 11.09
N LEU A 67 3.60 -12.46 11.59
CA LEU A 67 3.16 -11.13 11.13
C LEU A 67 3.51 -10.91 9.65
N MET A 68 4.69 -11.34 9.20
CA MET A 68 5.07 -11.24 7.79
C MET A 68 4.19 -12.12 6.89
N LYS A 69 3.85 -13.35 7.32
CA LYS A 69 2.92 -14.22 6.60
C LYS A 69 1.52 -13.61 6.51
N LYS A 70 1.04 -12.96 7.57
CA LYS A 70 -0.24 -12.24 7.58
C LYS A 70 -0.24 -11.07 6.59
N LEU A 71 0.82 -10.26 6.60
CA LEU A 71 1.00 -9.18 5.62
C LEU A 71 1.07 -9.71 4.18
N ARG A 72 1.78 -10.81 3.95
CA ARG A 72 1.82 -11.45 2.63
C ARG A 72 0.43 -11.82 2.15
N GLY A 73 -0.39 -12.43 3.01
CA GLY A 73 -1.78 -12.77 2.68
C GLY A 73 -2.61 -11.55 2.27
N GLN A 74 -2.50 -10.45 3.00
CA GLN A 74 -3.17 -9.19 2.68
C GLN A 74 -2.68 -8.57 1.37
N LEU A 75 -1.37 -8.60 1.11
CA LEU A 75 -0.79 -8.14 -0.16
C LEU A 75 -1.25 -8.98 -1.33
N MET A 76 -1.27 -10.31 -1.21
CA MET A 76 -1.76 -11.21 -2.27
C MET A 76 -3.24 -10.97 -2.59
N ALA A 77 -4.09 -10.83 -1.58
CA ALA A 77 -5.51 -10.49 -1.76
C ALA A 77 -5.68 -9.12 -2.44
N THR A 78 -4.84 -8.14 -2.05
CA THR A 78 -4.83 -6.80 -2.64
C THR A 78 -4.40 -6.87 -4.12
N GLN A 79 -3.36 -7.62 -4.43
CA GLN A 79 -2.85 -7.80 -5.81
C GLN A 79 -3.92 -8.42 -6.70
N ALA A 80 -4.54 -9.51 -6.25
CA ALA A 80 -5.59 -10.21 -7.01
C ALA A 80 -6.79 -9.30 -7.29
N TRP A 81 -7.22 -8.51 -6.29
CA TRP A 81 -8.29 -7.53 -6.47
C TRP A 81 -7.92 -6.44 -7.47
N LEU A 82 -6.69 -5.90 -7.41
CA LEU A 82 -6.20 -4.88 -8.34
C LEU A 82 -6.12 -5.44 -9.77
N GLU A 83 -5.68 -6.68 -9.95
CA GLU A 83 -5.65 -7.35 -11.27
C GLU A 83 -7.04 -7.49 -11.87
N ALA A 84 -8.02 -7.90 -11.07
CA ALA A 84 -9.40 -7.99 -11.51
C ALA A 84 -9.95 -6.61 -11.93
N ARG A 85 -9.62 -5.55 -11.17
CA ARG A 85 -10.00 -4.17 -11.50
C ARG A 85 -9.34 -3.67 -12.79
N LEU A 86 -8.07 -4.00 -13.02
CA LEU A 86 -7.35 -3.67 -14.26
C LEU A 86 -7.96 -4.37 -15.49
N LYS A 87 -8.50 -5.59 -15.30
CA LYS A 87 -9.26 -6.33 -16.32
C LYS A 87 -10.71 -5.85 -16.48
N GLY A 88 -11.11 -4.75 -15.82
CA GLY A 88 -12.46 -4.19 -15.92
C GLY A 88 -13.52 -4.89 -15.06
N GLN A 89 -13.15 -5.88 -14.26
CA GLN A 89 -14.09 -6.59 -13.38
C GLN A 89 -14.48 -5.72 -12.19
N ARG A 90 -15.76 -5.72 -11.83
CA ARG A 90 -16.31 -4.99 -10.67
C ARG A 90 -16.49 -5.96 -9.49
N LEU A 91 -15.39 -6.27 -8.81
CA LEU A 91 -15.44 -7.07 -7.59
C LEU A 91 -15.63 -6.18 -6.36
N PRO A 92 -16.35 -6.65 -5.33
CA PRO A 92 -16.42 -5.98 -4.04
C PRO A 92 -15.00 -5.86 -3.46
N LYS A 93 -14.79 -4.85 -2.62
CA LYS A 93 -13.51 -4.66 -1.93
C LYS A 93 -13.38 -5.77 -0.87
N PRO A 94 -12.34 -6.62 -0.92
CA PRO A 94 -12.15 -7.66 0.07
C PRO A 94 -11.84 -7.06 1.45
N GLU A 95 -12.22 -7.78 2.49
CA GLU A 95 -11.85 -7.43 3.85
C GLU A 95 -10.32 -7.54 4.02
N GLY A 96 -9.73 -6.60 4.77
CA GLY A 96 -8.27 -6.58 4.99
C GLY A 96 -7.44 -6.09 3.81
N LEU A 97 -8.07 -5.55 2.75
CA LEU A 97 -7.34 -4.96 1.62
C LEU A 97 -6.47 -3.80 2.08
N LEU A 98 -5.19 -3.85 1.72
CA LEU A 98 -4.23 -2.78 2.02
C LEU A 98 -4.55 -1.53 1.19
N SER A 99 -5.02 -0.49 1.84
CA SER A 99 -5.42 0.78 1.23
C SER A 99 -4.65 1.99 1.77
N GLN A 100 -4.03 1.86 2.93
CA GLN A 100 -3.29 2.89 3.64
C GLN A 100 -1.89 2.41 3.97
N ASN A 101 -0.93 3.32 4.01
CA ASN A 101 0.47 3.01 4.30
C ASN A 101 0.66 2.44 5.71
N GLU A 102 -0.14 2.90 6.66
CA GLU A 102 -0.12 2.51 8.06
C GLU A 102 -0.35 1.01 8.23
N GLN A 103 -1.23 0.42 7.41
CA GLN A 103 -1.53 -1.02 7.45
C GLN A 103 -0.29 -1.88 7.12
N LEU A 104 0.64 -1.36 6.33
CA LEU A 104 1.91 -2.00 6.01
C LEU A 104 3.02 -1.56 6.97
N TRP A 105 3.04 -0.28 7.34
CA TRP A 105 4.05 0.31 8.19
C TRP A 105 4.01 -0.23 9.62
N GLU A 106 2.84 -0.24 10.26
CA GLU A 106 2.73 -0.54 11.71
C GLU A 106 3.25 -1.93 12.09
N PRO A 107 2.89 -3.04 11.39
CA PRO A 107 3.42 -4.36 11.72
C PRO A 107 4.93 -4.47 11.46
N LEU A 108 5.44 -3.87 10.39
CA LEU A 108 6.88 -3.84 10.09
C LEU A 108 7.65 -3.06 11.16
N TYR A 109 7.13 -1.90 11.55
CA TYR A 109 7.76 -1.06 12.57
C TYR A 109 7.69 -1.68 13.97
N ALA A 110 6.63 -2.42 14.30
CA ALA A 110 6.55 -3.20 15.52
C ALA A 110 7.64 -4.28 15.56
N CYS A 111 7.87 -4.99 14.46
CA CYS A 111 8.97 -5.94 14.33
C CYS A 111 10.33 -5.25 14.51
N TYR A 112 10.55 -4.12 13.87
CA TYR A 112 11.78 -3.34 13.98
C TYR A 112 12.07 -2.94 15.43
N LYS A 113 11.09 -2.36 16.14
CA LYS A 113 11.23 -1.97 17.55
C LYS A 113 11.55 -3.16 18.44
N SER A 114 10.87 -4.28 18.23
CA SER A 114 11.08 -5.49 19.02
C SER A 114 12.50 -6.06 18.82
N LEU A 115 13.00 -6.14 17.58
CA LEU A 115 14.35 -6.58 17.29
C LEU A 115 15.40 -5.66 17.95
N GLN A 116 15.20 -4.34 17.88
CA GLN A 116 16.10 -3.39 18.54
C GLN A 116 16.12 -3.60 20.08
N ALA A 117 14.97 -3.77 20.68
CA ALA A 117 14.84 -3.97 22.14
C ALA A 117 15.44 -5.31 22.61
N CYS A 118 15.39 -6.35 21.77
CA CYS A 118 15.99 -7.66 22.05
C CYS A 118 17.50 -7.74 21.67
N GLY A 119 18.16 -6.62 21.38
CA GLY A 119 19.58 -6.61 21.05
C GLY A 119 19.94 -7.10 19.64
N MET A 120 18.94 -7.33 18.79
CA MET A 120 19.10 -7.83 17.42
C MET A 120 19.20 -6.69 16.38
N GLY A 121 19.87 -5.59 16.75
CA GLY A 121 19.96 -4.37 15.92
C GLY A 121 20.55 -4.61 14.54
N ILE A 122 21.50 -5.54 14.40
CA ILE A 122 22.09 -5.89 13.09
C ILE A 122 21.01 -6.40 12.13
N ILE A 123 20.15 -7.29 12.61
CA ILE A 123 19.03 -7.86 11.82
C ILE A 123 17.99 -6.79 11.54
N ALA A 124 17.62 -6.01 12.55
CA ALA A 124 16.66 -4.92 12.39
C ALA A 124 17.10 -3.89 11.32
N ASN A 125 18.38 -3.57 11.28
CA ASN A 125 18.97 -2.57 10.37
C ASN A 125 19.30 -3.12 8.97
N GLY A 126 18.99 -4.39 8.69
CA GLY A 126 19.10 -5.00 7.37
C GLY A 126 17.88 -4.74 6.48
N GLU A 127 17.39 -5.79 5.82
CA GLU A 127 16.27 -5.71 4.85
C GLU A 127 14.98 -5.14 5.45
N LEU A 128 14.75 -5.36 6.76
CA LEU A 128 13.58 -4.81 7.44
C LEU A 128 13.61 -3.26 7.45
N LEU A 129 14.75 -2.66 7.78
CA LEU A 129 14.89 -1.19 7.75
C LEU A 129 14.76 -0.65 6.34
N ASP A 130 15.32 -1.34 5.34
CA ASP A 130 15.21 -0.92 3.94
C ASP A 130 13.77 -1.05 3.43
N THR A 131 13.05 -2.09 3.81
CA THR A 131 11.61 -2.21 3.54
C THR A 131 10.82 -1.08 4.18
N LEU A 132 11.08 -0.73 5.44
CA LEU A 132 10.46 0.42 6.12
C LEU A 132 10.73 1.74 5.38
N ARG A 133 11.95 1.97 4.91
CA ARG A 133 12.30 3.15 4.11
C ARG A 133 11.51 3.19 2.81
N ARG A 134 11.39 2.04 2.10
CA ARG A 134 10.59 1.93 0.87
C ARG A 134 9.10 2.23 1.14
N VAL A 135 8.53 1.72 2.23
CA VAL A 135 7.14 2.03 2.63
C VAL A 135 6.98 3.52 2.91
N LYS A 136 7.95 4.15 3.58
CA LYS A 136 7.89 5.59 3.89
C LYS A 136 8.00 6.46 2.64
N CYS A 137 8.86 6.09 1.70
CA CYS A 137 9.10 6.86 0.48
C CYS A 137 7.99 6.69 -0.56
N PHE A 138 7.55 5.46 -0.79
CA PHE A 138 6.67 5.10 -1.90
C PHE A 138 5.25 4.73 -1.44
N GLY A 139 5.14 3.94 -0.38
CA GLY A 139 3.88 3.48 0.16
C GLY A 139 3.05 2.64 -0.81
N VAL A 140 1.80 2.40 -0.43
CA VAL A 140 0.83 1.63 -1.22
C VAL A 140 0.51 2.28 -2.59
N PRO A 141 0.50 3.62 -2.76
CA PRO A 141 0.27 4.26 -4.06
C PRO A 141 1.40 4.09 -5.07
N LEU A 142 2.64 3.85 -4.62
CA LEU A 142 3.90 3.88 -5.35
C LEU A 142 4.27 5.27 -5.90
N VAL A 143 3.33 5.90 -6.60
CA VAL A 143 3.52 7.22 -7.24
C VAL A 143 2.38 8.13 -6.83
N ARG A 144 2.72 9.36 -6.44
CA ARG A 144 1.76 10.45 -6.28
C ARG A 144 1.60 11.14 -7.64
N ILE A 145 0.36 11.22 -8.12
CA ILE A 145 0.05 11.87 -9.40
C ILE A 145 -0.50 13.26 -9.08
N ASP A 146 0.12 14.27 -9.67
CA ASP A 146 -0.42 15.62 -9.74
C ASP A 146 -1.42 15.68 -10.90
N VAL A 147 -2.69 15.95 -10.60
CA VAL A 147 -3.76 16.04 -11.63
C VAL A 147 -3.92 17.49 -12.01
N ARG A 148 -3.56 17.82 -13.24
CA ARG A 148 -3.75 19.14 -13.84
C ARG A 148 -4.85 19.10 -14.88
N GLN A 149 -5.65 20.14 -14.92
CA GLN A 149 -6.77 20.28 -15.86
C GLN A 149 -6.84 21.72 -16.33
N GLU A 150 -7.26 21.91 -17.57
CA GLU A 150 -7.53 23.20 -18.19
C GLU A 150 -8.62 23.98 -17.42
N SER A 151 -8.45 25.29 -17.25
CA SER A 151 -9.37 26.14 -16.49
C SER A 151 -10.80 26.17 -17.06
N THR A 152 -10.94 26.07 -18.37
CA THR A 152 -12.24 26.00 -19.06
C THR A 152 -13.08 24.81 -18.59
N ARG A 153 -12.46 23.64 -18.35
CA ARG A 153 -13.13 22.45 -17.83
C ARG A 153 -13.61 22.64 -16.40
N HIS A 154 -12.89 23.40 -15.59
CA HIS A 154 -13.36 23.75 -14.23
C HIS A 154 -14.58 24.68 -14.29
N THR A 155 -14.56 25.66 -15.21
CA THR A 155 -15.69 26.59 -15.41
C THR A 155 -16.93 25.83 -15.89
N GLU A 156 -16.80 24.91 -16.86
CA GLU A 156 -17.88 24.07 -17.36
C GLU A 156 -18.48 23.21 -16.23
N ALA A 157 -17.62 22.53 -15.45
CA ALA A 157 -18.07 21.67 -14.35
C ALA A 157 -18.80 22.46 -13.25
N LEU A 158 -18.28 23.63 -12.88
CA LEU A 158 -18.93 24.53 -11.94
C LEU A 158 -20.26 25.04 -12.48
N GLY A 159 -20.33 25.43 -13.76
CA GLY A 159 -21.55 25.88 -14.41
C GLY A 159 -22.65 24.80 -14.40
N GLU A 160 -22.29 23.55 -14.67
CA GLU A 160 -23.25 22.42 -14.58
C GLU A 160 -23.71 22.18 -13.13
N LEU A 161 -22.80 22.27 -12.18
CA LEU A 161 -23.10 22.08 -10.76
C LEU A 161 -24.03 23.17 -10.21
N THR A 162 -23.78 24.44 -10.53
CA THR A 162 -24.64 25.59 -10.15
C THR A 162 -26.01 25.49 -10.79
N ARG A 163 -26.09 25.05 -12.06
CA ARG A 163 -27.36 24.81 -12.75
C ARG A 163 -28.16 23.68 -12.09
N TYR A 164 -27.48 22.58 -11.74
CA TYR A 164 -28.13 21.46 -11.04
C TYR A 164 -28.66 21.85 -9.67
N LEU A 165 -27.92 22.72 -8.94
CA LEU A 165 -28.29 23.20 -7.61
C LEU A 165 -29.30 24.37 -7.65
N GLY A 166 -29.61 24.92 -8.83
CA GLY A 166 -30.49 26.08 -8.98
C GLY A 166 -29.92 27.39 -8.39
N ILE A 167 -28.59 27.53 -8.34
CA ILE A 167 -27.86 28.67 -7.74
C ILE A 167 -27.29 29.60 -8.83
N GLY A 168 -27.87 29.68 -9.98
CA GLY A 168 -27.35 30.50 -11.09
C GLY A 168 -28.46 31.15 -11.88
#